data_79494ce14da9ada98ff22fd29a9c075b
#
_entry.id   79494ce14da9ada98ff22fd29a9c075b
#
_cell.length_a   1.000
_cell.length_b   1.000
_cell.length_c   1.000
_cell.angle_alpha   90.00
_cell.angle_beta   90.00
_cell.angle_gamma   90.00
#
_symmetry.space_group_name_H-M   'P 1'
#
loop_
_entity.id
_entity.type
_entity.pdbx_description
1 polymer ?
#
loop_
_entity_poly.entity_id
_entity_poly.type
_entity_poly.pdbx_seq_one_letter_code
_entity_poly.pdbx_strand_id
1 'polypeptide(L)'
;MTPTLSLHEVGPTSGQELALRKMLRSLIGGIDFDRLCLGIRVGTIDKDVLQIFVPAGNFPSDIMLRHSEDFAVAAEYVLGHPIRKVDVLSAD
;
A
#
# COMPACT_ATOMS: atom_id res chain seq x y z
N MET A 1 -1.47 2.15 29.88
CA MET A 1 -1.13 2.00 29.23
C MET A 1 -1.27 1.73 28.23
N THR A 2 -1.21 1.75 27.73
CA THR A 2 -1.19 1.49 26.76
C THR A 2 -1.10 0.87 26.07
N PRO A 3 -1.26 0.68 25.78
CA PRO A 3 -1.19 -0.01 25.10
C PRO A 3 -0.82 -0.29 24.24
N THR A 4 -0.69 -0.66 24.08
CA THR A 4 -0.09 -1.29 23.42
C THR A 4 -0.72 -1.69 22.36
N LEU A 5 -1.21 -1.10 21.83
CA LEU A 5 -1.65 -1.37 20.73
C LEU A 5 -0.79 -1.98 19.93
N SER A 6 -1.02 -2.98 19.39
CA SER A 6 -0.14 -3.54 18.57
C SER A 6 -0.03 -2.72 17.41
N LEU A 7 1.09 -2.17 17.17
CA LEU A 7 1.30 -1.32 16.05
C LEU A 7 1.07 -2.04 14.76
N HIS A 8 1.27 -3.36 14.72
CA HIS A 8 1.04 -4.07 13.48
C HIS A 8 -0.42 -4.24 13.16
N GLU A 9 -1.30 -3.96 14.12
CA GLU A 9 -2.71 -4.02 13.85
C GLU A 9 -3.26 -2.66 13.46
N VAL A 10 -2.43 -1.65 13.58
CA VAL A 10 -2.87 -0.32 13.25
C VAL A 10 -2.24 0.04 11.93
N GLY A 11 -3.00 0.27 10.95
CA GLY A 11 -2.47 0.66 9.65
C GLY A 11 -1.76 2.00 9.71
N PRO A 12 -1.25 2.46 8.58
CA PRO A 12 -0.57 3.76 8.56
C PRO A 12 -1.52 4.88 8.90
N THR A 13 -0.96 5.96 9.41
CA THR A 13 -1.75 7.15 9.70
C THR A 13 -2.24 7.79 8.39
N SER A 14 -3.18 8.71 8.50
CA SER A 14 -3.67 9.42 7.32
C SER A 14 -2.53 10.14 6.59
N GLY A 15 -1.62 10.74 7.34
CA GLY A 15 -0.49 11.42 6.72
C GLY A 15 0.43 10.47 6.02
N GLN A 16 0.66 9.30 6.60
CA GLN A 16 1.50 8.28 5.96
C GLN A 16 0.82 7.74 4.71
N GLU A 17 -0.47 7.53 4.76
CA GLU A 17 -1.19 7.03 3.59
C GLU A 17 -1.14 8.05 2.45
N LEU A 18 -1.26 9.32 2.76
CA LEU A 18 -1.17 10.36 1.76
C LEU A 18 0.23 10.41 1.14
N ALA A 19 1.26 10.35 1.99
CA ALA A 19 2.64 10.35 1.51
C ALA A 19 2.92 9.13 0.64
N LEU A 20 2.36 8.00 1.03
CA LEU A 20 2.53 6.77 0.27
C LEU A 20 1.91 6.89 -1.11
N ARG A 21 0.70 7.47 -1.19
CA ARG A 21 0.06 7.67 -2.48
C ARG A 21 0.85 8.62 -3.37
N LYS A 22 1.38 9.68 -2.80
CA LYS A 22 2.18 10.62 -3.59
C LYS A 22 3.42 9.95 -4.14
N MET A 23 4.08 9.15 -3.32
CA MET A 23 5.27 8.45 -3.77
C MET A 23 4.93 7.41 -4.82
N LEU A 24 3.85 6.68 -4.65
CA LEU A 24 3.42 5.70 -5.63
C LEU A 24 3.11 6.37 -6.97
N ARG A 25 2.44 7.51 -6.93
CA ARG A 25 2.15 8.22 -8.15
C ARG A 25 3.43 8.64 -8.87
N SER A 26 4.45 9.00 -8.10
CA SER A 26 5.74 9.37 -8.67
C SER A 26 6.47 8.17 -9.27
N LEU A 27 6.41 7.03 -8.60
CA LEU A 27 7.10 5.84 -9.07
C LEU A 27 6.40 5.18 -10.24
N ILE A 28 5.10 5.11 -10.19
CA ILE A 28 4.30 4.41 -11.20
C ILE A 28 4.01 5.31 -12.40
N GLY A 29 3.90 6.60 -12.17
CA GLY A 29 3.49 7.55 -13.20
C GLY A 29 2.02 7.90 -13.04
N GLY A 30 1.69 9.14 -13.31
CA GLY A 30 0.34 9.65 -13.07
C GLY A 30 -0.75 8.91 -13.82
N ILE A 31 -0.49 8.57 -15.08
CA ILE A 31 -1.51 7.92 -15.89
C ILE A 31 -1.80 6.52 -15.37
N ASP A 32 -0.76 5.72 -15.14
CA ASP A 32 -0.95 4.37 -14.66
C ASP A 32 -1.48 4.37 -13.23
N PHE A 33 -1.03 5.32 -12.40
CA PHE A 33 -1.53 5.41 -11.04
C PHE A 33 -3.04 5.68 -11.05
N ASP A 34 -3.48 6.62 -11.88
CA ASP A 34 -4.90 6.95 -11.95
C ASP A 34 -5.73 5.79 -12.49
N ARG A 35 -5.15 5.02 -13.39
CA ARG A 35 -5.90 3.89 -13.96
C ARG A 35 -5.97 2.70 -13.03
N LEU A 36 -4.90 2.42 -12.32
CA LEU A 36 -4.80 1.17 -11.56
C LEU A 36 -4.92 1.36 -10.06
N CYS A 37 -4.51 2.50 -9.56
CA CYS A 37 -4.33 2.67 -8.11
C CYS A 37 -5.21 3.74 -7.50
N LEU A 38 -6.05 4.42 -8.28
CA LEU A 38 -6.91 5.45 -7.73
C LEU A 38 -7.86 4.80 -6.74
N GLY A 39 -7.95 5.35 -5.56
CA GLY A 39 -8.83 4.81 -4.53
C GLY A 39 -8.25 3.64 -3.74
N ILE A 40 -6.99 3.31 -3.95
CA ILE A 40 -6.40 2.23 -3.16
C ILE A 40 -6.32 2.64 -1.70
N ARG A 41 -6.34 1.65 -0.82
CA ARG A 41 -6.17 1.86 0.59
C ARG A 41 -5.06 0.96 1.08
N VAL A 42 -4.27 1.48 1.99
CA VAL A 42 -3.19 0.71 2.58
C VAL A 42 -3.71 0.04 3.84
N GLY A 43 -3.59 -1.26 3.89
CA GLY A 43 -4.03 -2.01 5.07
C GLY A 43 -2.91 -2.07 6.09
N THR A 44 -2.84 -3.19 6.80
CA THR A 44 -1.85 -3.36 7.84
C THR A 44 -0.60 -4.01 7.26
N ILE A 45 0.49 -3.89 8.01
CA ILE A 45 1.70 -4.64 7.72
C ILE A 45 1.76 -5.76 8.76
N ASP A 46 1.79 -6.99 8.27
CA ASP A 46 1.92 -8.14 9.15
C ASP A 46 3.25 -8.78 8.83
N LYS A 47 4.15 -8.71 9.77
CA LYS A 47 5.55 -9.09 9.59
C LYS A 47 6.12 -8.24 8.46
N ASP A 48 6.49 -8.83 7.36
CA ASP A 48 7.03 -8.05 6.25
C ASP A 48 6.08 -8.04 5.06
N VAL A 49 4.80 -8.28 5.32
CA VAL A 49 3.79 -8.34 4.26
C VAL A 49 2.90 -7.11 4.35
N LEU A 50 2.87 -6.35 3.29
CA LEU A 50 2.01 -5.16 3.20
C LEU A 50 0.72 -5.53 2.51
N GLN A 51 -0.41 -5.14 3.10
CA GLN A 51 -1.71 -5.36 2.47
C GLN A 51 -2.17 -4.09 1.79
N ILE A 52 -2.57 -4.21 0.54
CA ILE A 52 -3.12 -3.10 -0.23
C ILE A 52 -4.51 -3.51 -0.69
N PHE A 53 -5.49 -2.64 -0.49
CA PHE A 53 -6.85 -2.90 -0.94
C PHE A 53 -7.15 -2.00 -2.14
N VAL A 54 -7.71 -2.60 -3.18
CA VAL A 54 -8.07 -1.85 -4.39
C VAL A 54 -9.59 -1.83 -4.52
N PRO A 55 -10.15 -0.78 -5.10
CA PRO A 55 -11.60 -0.68 -5.26
C PRO A 55 -12.14 -1.77 -6.18
N ALA A 56 -13.43 -2.03 -6.04
CA ALA A 56 -14.12 -2.95 -6.92
C ALA A 56 -13.96 -2.47 -8.36
N GLY A 57 -13.75 -3.39 -9.27
CA GLY A 57 -13.53 -3.05 -10.66
C GLY A 57 -12.08 -2.99 -11.07
N ASN A 58 -11.17 -2.87 -10.11
CA ASN A 58 -9.75 -2.96 -10.41
C ASN A 58 -9.32 -4.41 -10.29
N PHE A 59 -8.25 -4.75 -10.98
CA PHE A 59 -7.78 -6.12 -11.00
C PHE A 59 -6.49 -6.25 -10.20
N PRO A 60 -6.57 -6.83 -8.98
CA PRO A 60 -5.39 -6.91 -8.14
C PRO A 60 -4.19 -7.59 -8.81
N SER A 61 -4.45 -8.59 -9.64
CA SER A 61 -3.35 -9.29 -10.29
C SER A 61 -2.58 -8.40 -11.25
N ASP A 62 -3.25 -7.48 -11.93
CA ASP A 62 -2.57 -6.55 -12.83
C ASP A 62 -1.65 -5.63 -12.04
N ILE A 63 -2.12 -5.15 -10.91
CA ILE A 63 -1.34 -4.27 -10.06
C ILE A 63 -0.14 -5.03 -9.52
N MET A 64 -0.35 -6.25 -9.05
CA MET A 64 0.72 -7.05 -8.53
C MET A 64 1.80 -7.33 -9.57
N LEU A 65 1.40 -7.69 -10.76
CA LEU A 65 2.35 -8.02 -11.79
C LEU A 65 3.18 -6.84 -12.24
N ARG A 66 2.59 -5.65 -12.21
CA ARG A 66 3.27 -4.48 -12.75
C ARG A 66 3.97 -3.66 -11.70
N HIS A 67 3.41 -3.57 -10.50
CA HIS A 67 3.82 -2.54 -9.57
C HIS A 67 4.09 -3.01 -8.15
N SER A 68 4.15 -4.31 -7.90
CA SER A 68 4.35 -4.78 -6.53
C SER A 68 5.65 -4.25 -5.95
N GLU A 69 6.68 -4.13 -6.78
CA GLU A 69 7.96 -3.62 -6.31
C GLU A 69 7.85 -2.15 -5.96
N ASP A 70 7.09 -1.40 -6.73
CA ASP A 70 6.89 0.02 -6.43
C ASP A 70 6.17 0.20 -5.10
N PHE A 71 5.19 -0.65 -4.82
CA PHE A 71 4.51 -0.59 -3.53
C PHE A 71 5.47 -0.89 -2.40
N ALA A 72 6.33 -1.89 -2.56
CA ALA A 72 7.28 -2.23 -1.52
C ALA A 72 8.26 -1.10 -1.26
N VAL A 73 8.79 -0.52 -2.33
CA VAL A 73 9.75 0.58 -2.20
C VAL A 73 9.12 1.78 -1.51
N ALA A 74 7.91 2.15 -1.95
CA ALA A 74 7.23 3.30 -1.37
C ALA A 74 6.91 3.07 0.11
N ALA A 75 6.45 1.88 0.44
CA ALA A 75 6.09 1.57 1.82
C ALA A 75 7.32 1.57 2.73
N GLU A 76 8.41 1.01 2.25
CA GLU A 76 9.65 1.02 3.04
C GLU A 76 10.11 2.44 3.30
N TYR A 77 10.02 3.28 2.28
CA TYR A 77 10.47 4.66 2.42
C TYR A 77 9.58 5.46 3.37
N VAL A 78 8.28 5.35 3.19
CA VAL A 78 7.33 6.17 3.96
C VAL A 78 7.14 5.63 5.37
N LEU A 79 7.02 4.32 5.50
CA LEU A 79 6.68 3.71 6.78
C LEU A 79 7.92 3.26 7.57
N GLY A 80 9.07 3.23 6.91
CA GLY A 80 10.31 2.85 7.59
C GLY A 80 10.34 1.39 8.01
N HIS A 81 9.61 0.53 7.31
CA HIS A 81 9.52 -0.88 7.65
C HIS A 81 9.84 -1.72 6.42
N PRO A 82 10.75 -2.69 6.52
CA PRO A 82 11.08 -3.52 5.35
C PRO A 82 9.87 -4.30 4.88
N ILE A 83 9.65 -4.30 3.57
CA ILE A 83 8.52 -5.01 2.99
C ILE A 83 9.07 -6.09 2.08
N ARG A 84 8.74 -7.33 2.38
CA ARG A 84 9.20 -8.45 1.59
C ARG A 84 8.15 -8.91 0.59
N LYS A 85 6.89 -8.67 0.90
CA LYS A 85 5.80 -9.12 0.05
C LYS A 85 4.67 -8.12 0.10
N VAL A 86 3.96 -7.98 -1.00
CA VAL A 86 2.79 -7.12 -1.08
C VAL A 86 1.60 -7.98 -1.49
N ASP A 87 0.55 -7.98 -0.68
CA ASP A 87 -0.70 -8.64 -1.02
C ASP A 87 -1.68 -7.58 -1.48
N VAL A 88 -2.12 -7.69 -2.71
CA VAL A 88 -3.11 -6.75 -3.27
C VAL A 88 -4.45 -7.47 -3.30
N LEU A 89 -5.41 -6.90 -2.60
CA LEU A 89 -6.71 -7.55 -2.39
C LEU A 89 -7.83 -6.65 -2.87
N SER A 90 -8.92 -7.27 -3.25
CA SER A 90 -10.11 -6.50 -3.62
C SER A 90 -10.80 -6.01 -2.36
N ALA A 91 -11.28 -4.78 -2.40
CA ALA A 91 -11.91 -4.16 -1.23
C ALA A 91 -13.39 -4.53 -1.07
N ASP A 92 -13.89 -5.42 -1.83
CA ASP A 92 -15.31 -5.78 -1.74
C ASP A 92 -15.68 -6.43 -0.44
#